data_7f0f6e84a6bd47912b68ed2e5e7e19ff
#
_entry.id   7f0f6e84a6bd47912b68ed2e5e7e19ff
#
_cell.length_a   1.000
_cell.length_b   1.000
_cell.length_c   1.000
_cell.angle_alpha   90.00
_cell.angle_beta   90.00
_cell.angle_gamma   90.00
#
_symmetry.space_group_name_H-M   'P 1'
#
loop_
_entity.id
_entity.type
_entity.pdbx_description
1 polymer ?
#
loop_
_entity_poly.entity_id
_entity_poly.type
_entity_poly.pdbx_seq_one_letter_code
_entity_poly.pdbx_strand_id
1 'polypeptide(L)'
;MTPADLVRRFHSELLAARDPAVVDAFFGEGFVSHNMPPGFPQGREGVKRFFSMFREAFPDVEVEIDELVADGDRVAAATTFTGTHTGSIMGVEPTGRRVSVTGIDIVRVVDGRIVEHRGLTDIVGLMRQLSG
;
A
#
# COMPACT_ATOMS: atom_id res chain seq x y z
N MET A 1 16.23 -4.00 -14.32
CA MET A 1 15.00 -3.37 -13.81
C MET A 1 15.37 -2.16 -12.97
N THR A 2 14.82 -1.01 -13.28
CA THR A 2 15.05 0.21 -12.51
C THR A 2 14.21 0.20 -11.22
N PRO A 3 14.58 1.01 -10.22
CA PRO A 3 13.72 1.19 -9.04
C PRO A 3 12.28 1.59 -9.39
N ALA A 4 12.09 2.46 -10.39
CA ALA A 4 10.75 2.84 -10.84
C ALA A 4 9.96 1.62 -11.38
N ASP A 5 10.62 0.76 -12.16
CA ASP A 5 9.98 -0.45 -12.69
C ASP A 5 9.57 -1.39 -11.56
N LEU A 6 10.39 -1.53 -10.53
CA LEU A 6 10.08 -2.35 -9.38
C LEU A 6 8.83 -1.84 -8.66
N VAL A 7 8.72 -0.53 -8.46
CA VAL A 7 7.56 0.09 -7.79
C VAL A 7 6.30 -0.12 -8.61
N ARG A 8 6.37 0.03 -9.92
CA ARG A 8 5.21 -0.23 -10.80
C ARG A 8 4.76 -1.68 -10.73
N ARG A 9 5.70 -2.63 -10.77
CA ARG A 9 5.39 -4.05 -10.65
C ARG A 9 4.81 -4.40 -9.29
N PHE A 10 5.37 -3.82 -8.23
CA PHE A 10 4.87 -4.04 -6.88
C PHE A 10 3.40 -3.64 -6.76
N HIS A 11 3.04 -2.45 -7.23
CA HIS A 11 1.65 -1.99 -7.16
C HIS A 11 0.69 -2.87 -7.97
N SER A 12 1.09 -3.33 -9.15
CA SER A 12 0.22 -4.17 -9.97
C SER A 12 0.14 -5.61 -9.49
N GLU A 13 1.27 -6.20 -9.07
CA GLU A 13 1.32 -7.62 -8.73
C GLU A 13 0.83 -7.92 -7.31
N LEU A 14 1.10 -7.05 -6.35
CA LEU A 14 0.72 -7.29 -4.96
C LEU A 14 -0.79 -7.37 -4.80
N LEU A 15 -1.52 -6.48 -5.44
CA LEU A 15 -2.97 -6.46 -5.34
C LEU A 15 -3.62 -7.60 -6.13
N ALA A 16 -3.05 -7.95 -7.29
CA ALA A 16 -3.57 -9.02 -8.12
C ALA A 16 -3.37 -10.40 -7.52
N ALA A 17 -2.26 -10.62 -6.82
CA ALA A 17 -1.84 -11.94 -6.38
C ALA A 17 -2.70 -12.53 -5.26
N ARG A 18 -3.29 -11.72 -4.42
CA ARG A 18 -4.07 -12.15 -3.24
C ARG A 18 -3.29 -13.00 -2.23
N ASP A 19 -2.01 -13.18 -2.44
CA ASP A 19 -1.14 -13.95 -1.56
C ASP A 19 -0.13 -13.00 -0.90
N PRO A 20 -0.19 -12.83 0.43
CA PRO A 20 0.75 -11.96 1.13
C PRO A 20 2.22 -12.37 0.90
N ALA A 21 2.50 -13.62 0.58
CA ALA A 21 3.86 -14.08 0.34
C ALA A 21 4.55 -13.34 -0.82
N VAL A 22 3.79 -12.71 -1.72
CA VAL A 22 4.37 -11.92 -2.81
C VAL A 22 5.17 -10.72 -2.28
N VAL A 23 4.89 -10.27 -1.07
CA VAL A 23 5.65 -9.21 -0.40
C VAL A 23 7.13 -9.59 -0.32
N ASP A 24 7.42 -10.87 -0.08
CA ASP A 24 8.81 -11.34 0.06
C ASP A 24 9.62 -11.18 -1.23
N ALA A 25 8.96 -11.12 -2.37
CA ALA A 25 9.63 -10.90 -3.66
C ALA A 25 10.04 -9.43 -3.87
N PHE A 26 9.36 -8.48 -3.22
CA PHE A 26 9.57 -7.04 -3.42
C PHE A 26 10.27 -6.36 -2.26
N PHE A 27 10.18 -6.90 -1.05
CA PHE A 27 10.72 -6.25 0.16
C PHE A 27 11.89 -7.05 0.71
N GLY A 28 12.93 -6.34 1.16
CA GLY A 28 14.10 -6.96 1.78
C GLY A 28 13.81 -7.44 3.19
N GLU A 29 14.64 -8.39 3.67
CA GLU A 29 14.50 -8.92 5.03
C GLU A 29 14.64 -7.85 6.11
N GLY A 30 15.52 -6.87 5.88
CA GLY A 30 15.75 -5.78 6.81
C GLY A 30 14.87 -4.54 6.54
N PHE A 31 13.78 -4.70 5.82
CA PHE A 31 12.90 -3.60 5.48
C PHE A 31 12.41 -2.84 6.72
N VAL A 32 12.46 -1.52 6.63
CA VAL A 32 12.01 -0.61 7.69
C VAL A 32 10.96 0.34 7.14
N SER A 33 9.81 0.42 7.82
CA SER A 33 8.81 1.44 7.55
C SER A 33 8.85 2.51 8.63
N HIS A 34 8.87 3.76 8.23
CA HIS A 34 8.88 4.90 9.16
C HIS A 34 7.48 5.30 9.62
N ASN A 35 6.45 4.80 8.95
CA ASN A 35 5.05 5.20 9.17
C ASN A 35 4.12 4.01 9.38
N MET A 36 4.63 2.88 9.87
CA MET A 36 3.76 1.73 10.14
C MET A 36 2.72 2.12 11.19
N PRO A 37 1.42 1.86 10.93
CA PRO A 37 0.38 2.20 11.89
C PRO A 37 0.58 1.52 13.25
N PRO A 38 0.11 2.13 14.36
CA PRO A 38 0.19 1.51 15.68
C PRO A 38 -0.44 0.12 15.68
N GLY A 39 0.22 -0.83 16.33
CA GLY A 39 -0.26 -2.21 16.43
C GLY A 39 0.20 -3.12 15.31
N PHE A 40 0.80 -2.58 14.25
CA PHE A 40 1.38 -3.40 13.19
C PHE A 40 2.86 -3.69 13.47
N PRO A 41 3.34 -4.91 13.23
CA PRO A 41 4.75 -5.21 13.39
C PRO A 41 5.59 -4.49 12.34
N GLN A 42 6.87 -4.30 12.62
CA GLN A 42 7.81 -3.79 11.62
C GLN A 42 8.16 -4.88 10.60
N GLY A 43 8.80 -4.46 9.52
CA GLY A 43 9.29 -5.36 8.51
C GLY A 43 8.21 -5.88 7.57
N ARG A 44 8.54 -6.96 6.88
CA ARG A 44 7.65 -7.54 5.87
C ARG A 44 6.33 -8.02 6.45
N GLU A 45 6.32 -8.48 7.69
CA GLU A 45 5.08 -8.94 8.34
C GLU A 45 4.08 -7.79 8.51
N GLY A 46 4.55 -6.59 8.82
CA GLY A 46 3.69 -5.41 8.91
C GLY A 46 3.09 -5.06 7.55
N VAL A 47 3.89 -5.14 6.48
CA VAL A 47 3.41 -4.89 5.11
C VAL A 47 2.33 -5.91 4.73
N LYS A 48 2.57 -7.19 5.02
CA LYS A 48 1.60 -8.25 4.72
C LYS A 48 0.28 -8.01 5.43
N ARG A 49 0.34 -7.65 6.72
CA ARG A 49 -0.85 -7.38 7.53
C ARG A 49 -1.60 -6.16 7.02
N PHE A 50 -0.88 -5.10 6.66
CA PHE A 50 -1.47 -3.87 6.13
C PHE A 50 -2.25 -4.14 4.85
N PHE A 51 -1.63 -4.86 3.90
CA PHE A 51 -2.30 -5.18 2.64
C PHE A 51 -3.46 -6.14 2.82
N SER A 52 -3.36 -7.10 3.72
CA SER A 52 -4.47 -8.00 4.04
C SER A 52 -5.66 -7.24 4.60
N MET A 53 -5.42 -6.27 5.48
CA MET A 53 -6.48 -5.44 6.05
C MET A 53 -7.25 -4.70 4.95
N PHE A 54 -6.53 -4.04 4.03
CA PHE A 54 -7.19 -3.31 2.95
C PHE A 54 -7.89 -4.23 1.97
N ARG A 55 -7.30 -5.37 1.66
CA ARG A 55 -7.91 -6.33 0.74
C ARG A 55 -9.18 -6.95 1.31
N GLU A 56 -9.21 -7.25 2.59
CA GLU A 56 -10.41 -7.77 3.26
C GLU A 56 -11.52 -6.74 3.28
N ALA A 57 -11.19 -5.48 3.51
CA ALA A 57 -12.18 -4.40 3.54
C ALA A 57 -12.67 -4.03 2.14
N PHE A 58 -11.78 -4.10 1.14
CA PHE A 58 -12.05 -3.72 -0.24
C PHE A 58 -11.58 -4.84 -1.18
N PRO A 59 -12.37 -5.93 -1.31
CA PRO A 59 -11.93 -7.08 -2.14
C PRO A 59 -11.69 -6.73 -3.61
N ASP A 60 -12.30 -5.67 -4.10
CA ASP A 60 -12.15 -5.17 -5.47
C ASP A 60 -11.12 -4.03 -5.57
N VAL A 61 -10.25 -3.89 -4.59
CA VAL A 61 -9.29 -2.77 -4.54
C VAL A 61 -8.43 -2.72 -5.80
N GLU A 62 -8.27 -1.51 -6.34
CA GLU A 62 -7.37 -1.21 -7.44
C GLU A 62 -6.55 0.01 -7.06
N VAL A 63 -5.30 0.04 -7.53
CA VAL A 63 -4.40 1.17 -7.29
C VAL A 63 -3.87 1.69 -8.62
N GLU A 64 -3.99 2.98 -8.82
CA GLU A 64 -3.34 3.69 -9.93
C GLU A 64 -2.16 4.49 -9.39
N ILE A 65 -1.07 4.51 -10.16
CA ILE A 65 0.02 5.44 -9.91
C ILE A 65 -0.27 6.68 -10.73
N ASP A 66 -0.60 7.77 -10.05
CA ASP A 66 -0.92 9.04 -10.71
C ASP A 66 0.33 9.79 -11.12
N GLU A 67 1.37 9.71 -10.31
CA GLU A 67 2.65 10.37 -10.58
C GLU A 67 3.76 9.56 -9.92
N LEU A 68 4.88 9.42 -10.61
CA LEU A 68 6.03 8.71 -10.09
C LEU A 68 7.30 9.51 -10.42
N VAL A 69 8.13 9.74 -9.41
CA VAL A 69 9.40 10.44 -9.56
C VAL A 69 10.49 9.56 -8.97
N ALA A 70 11.54 9.32 -9.74
CA ALA A 70 12.66 8.50 -9.30
C ALA A 70 13.95 9.31 -9.34
N ASP A 71 14.77 9.15 -8.31
CA ASP A 71 16.08 9.76 -8.22
C ASP A 71 17.02 8.76 -7.54
N GLY A 72 17.95 8.18 -8.32
CA GLY A 72 18.85 7.16 -7.83
C GLY A 72 18.09 5.94 -7.31
N ASP A 73 18.31 5.60 -6.04
CA ASP A 73 17.67 4.47 -5.39
C ASP A 73 16.32 4.80 -4.73
N ARG A 74 15.83 6.03 -4.86
CA ARG A 74 14.60 6.49 -4.24
C ARG A 74 13.51 6.72 -5.28
N VAL A 75 12.30 6.32 -4.93
CA VAL A 75 11.12 6.48 -5.78
C VAL A 75 9.99 7.05 -4.94
N ALA A 76 9.42 8.17 -5.41
CA ALA A 76 8.22 8.73 -4.83
C ALA A 76 7.04 8.44 -5.76
N ALA A 77 5.94 7.99 -5.21
CA ALA A 77 4.74 7.70 -5.99
C ALA A 77 3.51 8.31 -5.32
N ALA A 78 2.75 9.06 -6.10
CA ALA A 78 1.42 9.49 -5.72
C ALA A 78 0.43 8.50 -6.31
N THR A 79 -0.42 7.95 -5.47
CA THR A 79 -1.33 6.88 -5.87
C THR A 79 -2.76 7.19 -5.50
N THR A 80 -3.70 6.57 -6.20
CA THR A 80 -5.12 6.58 -5.86
C THR A 80 -5.58 5.13 -5.77
N PHE A 81 -6.14 4.75 -4.63
CA PHE A 81 -6.79 3.46 -4.55
C PHE A 81 -8.31 3.64 -4.56
N THR A 82 -8.98 2.72 -5.23
CA THR A 82 -10.45 2.67 -5.29
C THR A 82 -10.92 1.29 -4.86
N GLY A 83 -12.10 1.22 -4.29
CA GLY A 83 -12.66 -0.05 -3.89
C GLY A 83 -14.05 0.13 -3.29
N THR A 84 -14.74 -0.99 -3.10
CA THR A 84 -16.06 -1.03 -2.48
C THR A 84 -15.93 -1.61 -1.07
N HIS A 85 -16.45 -0.89 -0.08
CA HIS A 85 -16.34 -1.24 1.34
C HIS A 85 -17.30 -2.35 1.70
N THR A 86 -16.84 -3.58 1.61
CA THR A 86 -17.64 -4.78 1.92
C THR A 86 -17.12 -5.57 3.10
N GLY A 87 -15.97 -5.20 3.67
CA GLY A 87 -15.43 -5.76 4.90
C GLY A 87 -15.15 -4.65 5.90
N SER A 88 -15.17 -4.96 7.20
CA SER A 88 -14.92 -3.93 8.21
C SER A 88 -13.47 -3.46 8.19
N ILE A 89 -13.26 -2.18 8.49
CA ILE A 89 -11.94 -1.58 8.59
C ILE A 89 -11.94 -0.52 9.67
N MET A 90 -10.90 -0.54 10.51
CA MET A 90 -10.70 0.47 11.58
C MET A 90 -11.96 0.75 12.39
N GLY A 91 -12.69 -0.31 12.75
CA GLY A 91 -13.91 -0.20 13.54
C GLY A 91 -15.17 0.21 12.78
N VAL A 92 -15.07 0.40 11.47
CA VAL A 92 -16.24 0.75 10.64
C VAL A 92 -16.77 -0.50 9.97
N GLU A 93 -18.04 -0.82 10.22
CA GLU A 93 -18.72 -1.95 9.59
C GLU A 93 -18.94 -1.70 8.09
N PRO A 94 -19.09 -2.76 7.28
CA PRO A 94 -19.27 -2.62 5.84
C PRO A 94 -20.40 -1.65 5.48
N THR A 95 -20.10 -0.66 4.66
CA THR A 95 -21.07 0.36 4.22
C THR A 95 -21.59 0.12 2.81
N GLY A 96 -20.91 -0.73 2.04
CA GLY A 96 -21.21 -0.92 0.63
C GLY A 96 -20.82 0.26 -0.27
N ARG A 97 -20.18 1.26 0.29
CA ARG A 97 -19.81 2.48 -0.46
C ARG A 97 -18.54 2.26 -1.27
N ARG A 98 -18.51 2.89 -2.45
CA ARG A 98 -17.29 2.96 -3.23
C ARG A 98 -16.48 4.15 -2.77
N VAL A 99 -15.18 3.94 -2.56
CA VAL A 99 -14.28 4.98 -2.09
C VAL A 99 -13.15 5.22 -3.09
N SER A 100 -12.58 6.42 -3.03
CA SER A 100 -11.39 6.79 -3.79
C SER A 100 -10.47 7.56 -2.83
N VAL A 101 -9.27 7.02 -2.60
CA VAL A 101 -8.38 7.53 -1.56
C VAL A 101 -6.99 7.73 -2.12
N THR A 102 -6.40 8.88 -1.85
CA THR A 102 -5.05 9.19 -2.32
C THR A 102 -4.01 8.91 -1.26
N GLY A 103 -2.79 8.64 -1.71
CA GLY A 103 -1.64 8.47 -0.85
C GLY A 103 -0.37 8.85 -1.57
N ILE A 104 0.66 9.14 -0.79
CA ILE A 104 2.00 9.41 -1.33
C ILE A 104 2.98 8.60 -0.51
N ASP A 105 3.89 7.89 -1.18
CA ASP A 105 4.95 7.18 -0.48
C ASP A 105 6.29 7.35 -1.19
N ILE A 106 7.34 7.21 -0.40
CA ILE A 106 8.72 7.23 -0.86
C ILE A 106 9.35 5.92 -0.41
N VAL A 107 9.97 5.22 -1.35
CA VAL A 107 10.69 3.98 -1.05
C VAL A 107 12.15 4.10 -1.48
N ARG A 108 13.01 3.37 -0.80
CA ARG A 108 14.39 3.17 -1.22
C ARG A 108 14.57 1.74 -1.66
N VAL A 109 15.20 1.56 -2.82
CA VAL A 109 15.40 0.26 -3.45
C VAL A 109 16.89 -0.07 -3.48
N VAL A 110 17.25 -1.24 -2.96
CA VAL A 110 18.63 -1.74 -2.98
C VAL A 110 18.60 -3.19 -3.44
N ASP A 111 19.43 -3.53 -4.42
CA ASP A 111 19.57 -4.88 -4.95
C ASP A 111 18.23 -5.49 -5.38
N GLY A 112 17.38 -4.68 -6.01
CA GLY A 112 16.10 -5.14 -6.53
C GLY A 112 15.03 -5.36 -5.46
N ARG A 113 15.21 -4.81 -4.26
CA ARG A 113 14.22 -4.93 -3.18
C ARG A 113 14.00 -3.59 -2.49
N ILE A 114 12.78 -3.37 -2.03
CA ILE A 114 12.43 -2.21 -1.22
C ILE A 114 12.96 -2.44 0.19
N VAL A 115 13.79 -1.52 0.68
CA VAL A 115 14.43 -1.66 2.00
C VAL A 115 13.97 -0.60 2.98
N GLU A 116 13.32 0.47 2.52
CA GLU A 116 12.87 1.57 3.37
C GLU A 116 11.62 2.19 2.77
N HIS A 117 10.68 2.62 3.61
CA HIS A 117 9.41 3.19 3.20
C HIS A 117 9.00 4.32 4.13
N ARG A 118 8.52 5.41 3.53
CA ARG A 118 7.78 6.47 4.19
C ARG A 118 6.51 6.70 3.39
N GLY A 119 5.38 6.81 4.04
CA GLY A 119 4.18 7.06 3.28
C GLY A 119 3.01 7.48 4.14
N LEU A 120 2.11 8.23 3.54
CA LEU A 120 0.87 8.64 4.17
C LEU A 120 -0.28 8.39 3.21
N THR A 121 -1.34 7.82 3.74
CA THR A 121 -2.61 7.64 3.06
C THR A 121 -3.61 8.62 3.66
N ASP A 122 -4.48 9.18 2.84
CA ASP A 122 -5.52 10.11 3.30
C ASP A 122 -6.61 9.36 4.07
N ILE A 123 -6.30 8.97 5.30
CA ILE A 123 -7.24 8.25 6.17
C ILE A 123 -8.43 9.12 6.55
N VAL A 124 -8.24 10.42 6.72
CA VAL A 124 -9.35 11.34 7.02
C VAL A 124 -10.35 11.35 5.86
N GLY A 125 -9.85 11.43 4.62
CA GLY A 125 -10.70 11.36 3.43
C GLY A 125 -11.45 10.03 3.34
N LEU A 126 -10.78 8.92 3.64
CA LEU A 126 -11.42 7.61 3.69
C LEU A 126 -12.55 7.59 4.72
N MET A 127 -12.30 8.03 5.94
CA MET A 127 -13.30 8.03 7.00
C MET A 127 -14.50 8.91 6.65
N ARG A 128 -14.29 10.05 6.01
CA ARG A 128 -15.39 10.89 5.54
C ARG A 128 -16.27 10.18 4.53
N GLN A 129 -15.66 9.48 3.58
CA GLN A 129 -16.40 8.74 2.56
C GLN A 129 -17.21 7.60 3.17
N LEU A 130 -16.68 6.95 4.21
CA LEU A 130 -17.38 5.85 4.87
C LEU A 130 -18.49 6.35 5.81
N SER A 131 -18.41 7.57 6.34
CA SER A 131 -19.41 8.10 7.27
C SER A 131 -20.46 8.98 6.61
N GLY A 132 -20.18 9.44 5.41
CA GLY A 132 -21.10 10.30 4.65
C GLY A 132 -22.19 9.52 4.00
#